data_580b44a4ca7a315348040abf8424c4cb
#
_entry.id   580b44a4ca7a315348040abf8424c4cb
#
_cell.length_a   1.000
_cell.length_b   1.000
_cell.length_c   1.000
_cell.angle_alpha   90.00
_cell.angle_beta   90.00
_cell.angle_gamma   90.00
#
_symmetry.space_group_name_H-M   'P 1'
#
loop_
_entity.id
_entity.type
_entity.pdbx_description
1 polymer ?
#
loop_
_entity_poly.entity_id
_entity_poly.type
_entity_poly.pdbx_seq_one_letter_code
_entity_poly.pdbx_strand_id
1 'polypeptide(L)'
;MNYNKKSIEDIEVAGKRVLCRCDFNVPTKAGKITSDKRIVAALPTIKYLVENNAKVILCSHMGKPKGEWKPELSLKIVADRLSELLGQEVIMAADVAGEDAKAKAAALENGQVMLLENTRYIKGETKNDVELSKALADLADIFVNDAFGTAHRAHSSTAGVADYLPAVSGYLVQKEVSIMGKALANPERPFVAILGGAKVADKLNVINNLLEKVDTLIIGGGMAYTFAAAKGYTVGNSLLDESKIDYCKEMMAKAEAKGVKLLLPIDCVVADGFPSPIDGPVEVETVAIDAIPANKEGLDIGEKTAAIFADAVKNAKTVVWNGPMGVFENPTLAKGTIAMAQALADSDAITIVGGGDSAAACEQLGFADRITHISTGGGASLEFLEGLELPGIACLQDK
;
A
#
# COMPACT_ATOMS: atom_id res chain seq x y z
N MET A 1 16.91 7.53 -1.05
CA MET A 1 16.81 6.18 -1.68
C MET A 1 17.03 6.32 -3.17
N ASN A 2 17.81 5.42 -3.78
CA ASN A 2 17.89 5.30 -5.23
C ASN A 2 16.68 4.51 -5.73
N TYR A 3 15.86 5.12 -6.59
CA TYR A 3 14.66 4.49 -7.17
C TYR A 3 14.95 3.82 -8.52
N ASN A 4 16.15 4.01 -9.08
CA ASN A 4 16.54 3.42 -10.36
C ASN A 4 17.15 2.02 -10.15
N LYS A 5 16.28 1.05 -9.93
CA LYS A 5 16.64 -0.35 -9.63
C LYS A 5 16.58 -1.21 -10.88
N LYS A 6 17.48 -2.21 -10.96
CA LYS A 6 17.39 -3.25 -11.98
C LYS A 6 16.11 -4.06 -11.82
N SER A 7 15.56 -4.48 -12.96
CA SER A 7 14.40 -5.37 -13.04
C SER A 7 14.80 -6.73 -13.62
N ILE A 8 13.82 -7.63 -13.70
CA ILE A 8 14.00 -8.94 -14.33
C ILE A 8 14.46 -8.86 -15.79
N GLU A 9 14.24 -7.73 -16.46
CA GLU A 9 14.72 -7.49 -17.84
C GLU A 9 16.21 -7.11 -17.91
N ASP A 10 16.80 -6.73 -16.80
CA ASP A 10 18.19 -6.28 -16.71
C ASP A 10 19.16 -7.40 -16.29
N ILE A 11 18.69 -8.64 -16.19
CA ILE A 11 19.48 -9.79 -15.78
C ILE A 11 19.10 -11.03 -16.62
N GLU A 12 20.10 -11.88 -16.92
CA GLU A 12 19.86 -13.14 -17.64
C GLU A 12 19.21 -14.18 -16.74
N VAL A 13 18.00 -14.61 -17.07
CA VAL A 13 17.20 -15.56 -16.28
C VAL A 13 17.11 -16.96 -16.91
N ALA A 14 17.43 -17.11 -18.18
CA ALA A 14 17.31 -18.37 -18.90
C ALA A 14 18.17 -19.48 -18.27
N GLY A 15 17.55 -20.61 -17.95
CA GLY A 15 18.20 -21.74 -17.29
C GLY A 15 18.56 -21.52 -15.83
N LYS A 16 18.28 -20.36 -15.26
CA LYS A 16 18.57 -20.00 -13.87
C LYS A 16 17.42 -20.36 -12.95
N ARG A 17 17.73 -20.78 -11.74
CA ARG A 17 16.76 -20.89 -10.66
C ARG A 17 16.50 -19.50 -10.10
N VAL A 18 15.27 -19.03 -10.20
CA VAL A 18 14.88 -17.69 -9.78
C VAL A 18 13.93 -17.80 -8.60
N LEU A 19 14.38 -17.33 -7.43
CA LEU A 19 13.52 -17.17 -6.26
C LEU A 19 12.77 -15.85 -6.37
N CYS A 20 11.46 -15.93 -6.59
CA CYS A 20 10.60 -14.76 -6.74
C CYS A 20 9.69 -14.61 -5.52
N ARG A 21 9.88 -13.53 -4.77
CA ARG A 21 9.05 -13.19 -3.61
C ARG A 21 7.80 -12.46 -4.09
N CYS A 22 6.66 -13.11 -3.94
CA CYS A 22 5.33 -12.57 -4.26
C CYS A 22 4.56 -12.21 -2.99
N ASP A 23 3.46 -11.49 -3.14
CA ASP A 23 2.47 -11.29 -2.07
C ASP A 23 1.21 -12.11 -2.39
N PHE A 24 1.16 -13.31 -1.83
CA PHE A 24 0.02 -14.22 -1.92
C PHE A 24 -0.79 -14.28 -0.63
N ASN A 25 -0.66 -13.26 0.21
CA ASN A 25 -1.47 -13.13 1.42
C ASN A 25 -2.91 -12.74 1.05
N VAL A 26 -3.63 -13.68 0.48
CA VAL A 26 -4.99 -13.51 -0.01
C VAL A 26 -6.02 -13.68 1.09
N PRO A 27 -7.17 -12.97 1.02
CA PRO A 27 -8.27 -13.19 1.94
C PRO A 27 -8.95 -14.54 1.66
N THR A 28 -9.32 -15.23 2.73
CA THR A 28 -9.99 -16.54 2.65
C THR A 28 -11.22 -16.56 3.54
N LYS A 29 -12.21 -17.38 3.13
CA LYS A 29 -13.38 -17.70 3.93
C LYS A 29 -13.73 -19.16 3.73
N ALA A 30 -13.89 -19.90 4.84
CA ALA A 30 -14.20 -21.35 4.81
C ALA A 30 -13.25 -22.15 3.90
N GLY A 31 -11.94 -21.85 3.95
CA GLY A 31 -10.91 -22.53 3.17
C GLY A 31 -10.87 -22.19 1.68
N LYS A 32 -11.61 -21.16 1.26
CA LYS A 32 -11.64 -20.70 -0.14
C LYS A 32 -11.11 -19.26 -0.26
N ILE A 33 -10.40 -18.99 -1.34
CA ILE A 33 -9.94 -17.64 -1.68
C ILE A 33 -11.17 -16.79 -2.05
N THR A 34 -11.33 -15.64 -1.38
CA THR A 34 -12.42 -14.68 -1.67
C THR A 34 -12.02 -13.59 -2.64
N SER A 35 -10.72 -13.36 -2.80
CA SER A 35 -10.16 -12.45 -3.81
C SER A 35 -8.78 -12.94 -4.23
N ASP A 36 -8.58 -13.13 -5.52
CA ASP A 36 -7.30 -13.55 -6.11
C ASP A 36 -6.49 -12.40 -6.71
N LYS A 37 -6.88 -11.16 -6.46
CA LYS A 37 -6.24 -9.96 -7.04
C LYS A 37 -4.72 -9.93 -6.87
N ARG A 38 -4.22 -10.34 -5.70
CA ARG A 38 -2.77 -10.40 -5.43
C ARG A 38 -2.07 -11.45 -6.27
N ILE A 39 -2.71 -12.59 -6.48
CA ILE A 39 -2.18 -13.65 -7.35
C ILE A 39 -2.12 -13.15 -8.79
N VAL A 40 -3.21 -12.55 -9.27
CA VAL A 40 -3.29 -11.98 -10.63
C VAL A 40 -2.23 -10.89 -10.84
N ALA A 41 -2.01 -10.05 -9.83
CA ALA A 41 -0.99 -8.98 -9.90
C ALA A 41 0.44 -9.52 -10.06
N ALA A 42 0.73 -10.72 -9.61
CA ALA A 42 2.04 -11.38 -9.74
C ALA A 42 2.23 -12.06 -11.10
N LEU A 43 1.17 -12.31 -11.86
CA LEU A 43 1.23 -13.05 -13.13
C LEU A 43 2.18 -12.45 -14.16
N PRO A 44 2.23 -11.13 -14.40
CA PRO A 44 3.15 -10.57 -15.40
C PRO A 44 4.61 -10.95 -15.16
N THR A 45 5.08 -10.89 -13.92
CA THR A 45 6.44 -11.30 -13.54
C THR A 45 6.64 -12.81 -13.71
N ILE A 46 5.69 -13.62 -13.23
CA ILE A 46 5.78 -15.09 -13.32
C ILE A 46 5.81 -15.52 -14.79
N LYS A 47 4.91 -14.99 -15.61
CA LYS A 47 4.84 -15.30 -17.05
C LYS A 47 6.12 -14.92 -17.79
N TYR A 48 6.68 -13.72 -17.49
CA TYR A 48 7.96 -13.32 -18.07
C TYR A 48 9.06 -14.34 -17.76
N LEU A 49 9.17 -14.78 -16.51
CA LEU A 49 10.18 -15.76 -16.09
C LEU A 49 9.98 -17.10 -16.79
N VAL A 50 8.75 -17.58 -16.88
CA VAL A 50 8.40 -18.83 -17.59
C VAL A 50 8.73 -18.74 -19.07
N GLU A 51 8.31 -17.67 -19.75
CA GLU A 51 8.52 -17.44 -21.17
C GLU A 51 10.00 -17.27 -21.53
N ASN A 52 10.81 -16.81 -20.59
CA ASN A 52 12.26 -16.68 -20.75
C ASN A 52 13.04 -17.89 -20.19
N ASN A 53 12.41 -19.02 -20.06
CA ASN A 53 13.02 -20.31 -19.68
C ASN A 53 13.73 -20.30 -18.31
N ALA A 54 13.26 -19.50 -17.36
CA ALA A 54 13.71 -19.57 -15.99
C ALA A 54 13.12 -20.81 -15.29
N LYS A 55 13.79 -21.28 -14.24
CA LYS A 55 13.29 -22.27 -13.29
C LYS A 55 12.72 -21.48 -12.11
N VAL A 56 11.40 -21.39 -12.00
CA VAL A 56 10.72 -20.40 -11.15
C VAL A 56 10.39 -21.01 -9.79
N ILE A 57 10.93 -20.41 -8.73
CA ILE A 57 10.65 -20.76 -7.33
C ILE A 57 9.95 -19.58 -6.68
N LEU A 58 8.65 -19.73 -6.41
CA LEU A 58 7.85 -18.69 -5.77
C LEU A 58 7.85 -18.86 -4.26
N CYS A 59 7.86 -17.74 -3.53
CA CYS A 59 7.66 -17.75 -2.09
C CYS A 59 6.77 -16.58 -1.65
N SER A 60 6.05 -16.77 -0.56
CA SER A 60 5.17 -15.78 0.05
C SER A 60 4.88 -16.17 1.49
N HIS A 61 4.38 -15.18 2.24
CA HIS A 61 3.70 -15.42 3.50
C HIS A 61 2.19 -15.49 3.29
N MET A 62 1.50 -16.03 4.28
CA MET A 62 0.04 -15.98 4.40
C MET A 62 -0.35 -15.88 5.88
N GLY A 63 -1.09 -14.83 6.25
CA GLY A 63 -1.51 -14.60 7.62
C GLY A 63 -0.36 -14.42 8.61
N LYS A 64 -0.61 -14.82 9.86
CA LYS A 64 0.33 -14.68 10.99
C LYS A 64 0.44 -15.98 11.78
N PRO A 65 1.05 -17.04 11.24
CA PRO A 65 1.18 -18.33 11.93
C PRO A 65 2.17 -18.32 13.09
N LYS A 66 3.04 -17.30 13.19
CA LYS A 66 4.02 -17.10 14.28
C LYS A 66 5.05 -18.22 14.42
N GLY A 67 5.47 -18.79 13.31
CA GLY A 67 6.46 -19.87 13.29
C GLY A 67 5.90 -21.26 13.61
N GLU A 68 4.59 -21.44 13.42
CA GLU A 68 3.90 -22.70 13.66
C GLU A 68 3.15 -23.14 12.40
N TRP A 69 3.07 -24.47 12.20
CA TRP A 69 2.24 -25.02 11.14
C TRP A 69 0.76 -24.81 11.47
N LYS A 70 0.04 -24.23 10.51
CA LYS A 70 -1.42 -24.02 10.56
C LYS A 70 -2.01 -24.38 9.20
N PRO A 71 -2.73 -25.50 9.07
CA PRO A 71 -3.25 -25.94 7.78
C PRO A 71 -4.04 -24.90 7.02
N GLU A 72 -4.81 -24.06 7.73
CA GLU A 72 -5.61 -22.99 7.17
C GLU A 72 -4.78 -21.83 6.57
N LEU A 73 -3.49 -21.78 6.85
CA LEU A 73 -2.55 -20.78 6.33
C LEU A 73 -1.54 -21.38 5.34
N SER A 74 -1.77 -22.63 4.90
CA SER A 74 -0.98 -23.23 3.84
C SER A 74 -1.19 -22.51 2.50
N LEU A 75 -0.13 -22.39 1.72
CA LEU A 75 -0.19 -21.82 0.37
C LEU A 75 -0.69 -22.82 -0.69
N LYS A 76 -1.12 -24.01 -0.29
CA LYS A 76 -1.64 -25.03 -1.23
C LYS A 76 -2.79 -24.51 -2.07
N ILE A 77 -3.73 -23.77 -1.47
CA ILE A 77 -4.85 -23.16 -2.18
C ILE A 77 -4.39 -22.11 -3.21
N VAL A 78 -3.29 -21.41 -2.93
CA VAL A 78 -2.66 -20.48 -3.86
C VAL A 78 -2.00 -21.23 -5.02
N ALA A 79 -1.29 -22.32 -4.75
CA ALA A 79 -0.71 -23.17 -5.80
C ALA A 79 -1.77 -23.70 -6.76
N ASP A 80 -2.91 -24.14 -6.25
CA ASP A 80 -4.02 -24.65 -7.06
C ASP A 80 -4.60 -23.53 -7.95
N ARG A 81 -4.86 -22.36 -7.38
CA ARG A 81 -5.38 -21.21 -8.13
C ARG A 81 -4.37 -20.70 -9.18
N LEU A 82 -3.10 -20.65 -8.80
CA LEU A 82 -2.05 -20.21 -9.72
C LEU A 82 -1.87 -21.20 -10.89
N SER A 83 -2.01 -22.51 -10.64
CA SER A 83 -1.99 -23.53 -11.69
C SER A 83 -3.10 -23.31 -12.73
N GLU A 84 -4.30 -22.96 -12.28
CA GLU A 84 -5.41 -22.62 -13.18
C GLU A 84 -5.10 -21.38 -14.02
N LEU A 85 -4.59 -20.33 -13.38
CA LEU A 85 -4.30 -19.05 -14.05
C LEU A 85 -3.13 -19.14 -15.03
N LEU A 86 -2.13 -19.98 -14.75
CA LEU A 86 -0.97 -20.19 -15.63
C LEU A 86 -1.25 -21.23 -16.72
N GLY A 87 -2.26 -22.08 -16.55
CA GLY A 87 -2.52 -23.20 -17.46
C GLY A 87 -1.45 -24.29 -17.41
N GLN A 88 -0.69 -24.36 -16.33
CA GLN A 88 0.33 -25.39 -16.08
C GLN A 88 0.40 -25.71 -14.60
N GLU A 89 0.93 -26.88 -14.26
CA GLU A 89 1.11 -27.30 -12.88
C GLU A 89 2.09 -26.37 -12.13
N VAL A 90 1.69 -25.94 -10.95
CA VAL A 90 2.58 -25.32 -9.95
C VAL A 90 2.94 -26.39 -8.93
N ILE A 91 4.20 -26.77 -8.88
CA ILE A 91 4.73 -27.81 -8.00
C ILE A 91 4.77 -27.25 -6.57
N MET A 92 4.00 -27.85 -5.65
CA MET A 92 3.98 -27.40 -4.25
C MET A 92 5.04 -28.11 -3.43
N ALA A 93 5.91 -27.33 -2.77
CA ALA A 93 6.84 -27.86 -1.76
C ALA A 93 6.10 -28.14 -0.43
N ALA A 94 6.55 -29.15 0.30
CA ALA A 94 6.00 -29.48 1.60
C ALA A 94 6.59 -28.61 2.74
N ASP A 95 7.66 -27.91 2.48
CA ASP A 95 8.37 -27.06 3.45
C ASP A 95 8.81 -25.73 2.82
N VAL A 96 9.46 -24.88 3.60
CA VAL A 96 9.92 -23.55 3.14
C VAL A 96 11.30 -23.64 2.48
N ALA A 97 12.27 -24.23 3.14
CA ALA A 97 13.65 -24.37 2.66
C ALA A 97 14.31 -25.65 3.21
N GLY A 98 13.50 -26.66 3.45
CA GLY A 98 13.93 -27.97 3.95
C GLY A 98 14.26 -28.95 2.84
N GLU A 99 14.27 -30.25 3.17
CA GLU A 99 14.65 -31.31 2.25
C GLU A 99 13.76 -31.40 1.02
N ASP A 100 12.44 -31.22 1.18
CA ASP A 100 11.51 -31.32 0.07
C ASP A 100 11.68 -30.14 -0.91
N ALA A 101 11.78 -28.92 -0.39
CA ALA A 101 12.03 -27.73 -1.22
C ALA A 101 13.36 -27.84 -1.99
N LYS A 102 14.43 -28.29 -1.33
CA LYS A 102 15.75 -28.49 -1.96
C LYS A 102 15.69 -29.50 -3.10
N ALA A 103 15.05 -30.64 -2.85
CA ALA A 103 14.93 -31.70 -3.85
C ALA A 103 14.12 -31.24 -5.07
N LYS A 104 12.99 -30.57 -4.84
CA LYS A 104 12.13 -30.05 -5.90
C LYS A 104 12.79 -28.91 -6.68
N ALA A 105 13.48 -28.00 -5.99
CA ALA A 105 14.23 -26.93 -6.66
C ALA A 105 15.36 -27.46 -7.55
N ALA A 106 16.08 -28.50 -7.09
CA ALA A 106 17.13 -29.14 -7.86
C ALA A 106 16.62 -29.87 -9.11
N ALA A 107 15.38 -30.40 -9.03
CA ALA A 107 14.74 -31.13 -10.13
C ALA A 107 13.96 -30.23 -11.11
N LEU A 108 13.86 -28.93 -10.83
CA LEU A 108 13.10 -28.00 -11.67
C LEU A 108 13.71 -27.89 -13.07
N GLU A 109 12.86 -27.92 -14.08
CA GLU A 109 13.21 -27.69 -15.46
C GLU A 109 12.87 -26.27 -15.93
N ASN A 110 13.44 -25.85 -17.05
CA ASN A 110 13.17 -24.55 -17.64
C ASN A 110 11.67 -24.36 -17.91
N GLY A 111 11.12 -23.24 -17.45
CA GLY A 111 9.70 -22.91 -17.62
C GLY A 111 8.78 -23.51 -16.56
N GLN A 112 9.27 -24.40 -15.72
CA GLN A 112 8.49 -24.93 -14.60
C GLN A 112 8.42 -23.93 -13.44
N VAL A 113 7.34 -24.04 -12.66
CA VAL A 113 7.05 -23.21 -11.51
C VAL A 113 6.81 -24.06 -10.29
N MET A 114 7.46 -23.73 -9.19
CA MET A 114 7.16 -24.29 -7.87
C MET A 114 6.82 -23.19 -6.88
N LEU A 115 6.07 -23.54 -5.84
CA LEU A 115 5.73 -22.65 -4.72
C LEU A 115 6.20 -23.30 -3.42
N LEU A 116 6.98 -22.54 -2.64
CA LEU A 116 7.38 -22.92 -1.28
C LEU A 116 6.18 -22.79 -0.34
N GLU A 117 6.23 -23.49 0.79
CA GLU A 117 5.25 -23.30 1.85
C GLU A 117 5.39 -21.92 2.52
N ASN A 118 4.36 -21.51 3.26
CA ASN A 118 4.26 -20.21 3.94
C ASN A 118 5.55 -19.89 4.70
N THR A 119 6.26 -18.85 4.27
CA THR A 119 7.55 -18.45 4.85
C THR A 119 7.46 -18.18 6.35
N ARG A 120 6.30 -17.72 6.84
CA ARG A 120 6.08 -17.42 8.26
C ARG A 120 5.82 -18.65 9.12
N TYR A 121 5.83 -19.86 8.56
CA TYR A 121 5.94 -21.09 9.35
C TYR A 121 7.31 -21.20 10.03
N ILE A 122 8.30 -20.47 9.56
CA ILE A 122 9.62 -20.42 10.17
C ILE A 122 9.75 -19.16 11.03
N LYS A 123 10.11 -19.33 12.30
CA LYS A 123 10.24 -18.22 13.28
C LYS A 123 11.24 -17.15 12.85
N GLY A 124 12.28 -17.54 12.13
CA GLY A 124 13.33 -16.65 11.64
C GLY A 124 12.89 -15.69 10.54
N GLU A 125 11.80 -15.95 9.83
CA GLU A 125 11.35 -15.16 8.68
C GLU A 125 11.19 -13.66 9.05
N THR A 126 10.40 -13.37 10.07
CA THR A 126 10.11 -11.98 10.48
C THR A 126 11.26 -11.33 11.25
N LYS A 127 12.28 -12.08 11.61
CA LYS A 127 13.48 -11.61 12.30
C LYS A 127 14.66 -11.38 11.37
N ASN A 128 14.46 -11.58 10.08
CA ASN A 128 15.54 -11.55 9.08
C ASN A 128 16.71 -12.47 9.45
N ASP A 129 16.38 -13.70 9.85
CA ASP A 129 17.34 -14.69 10.33
C ASP A 129 18.33 -15.06 9.22
N VAL A 130 19.62 -15.07 9.58
CA VAL A 130 20.72 -15.37 8.65
C VAL A 130 20.64 -16.79 8.10
N GLU A 131 20.35 -17.77 8.94
CA GLU A 131 20.30 -19.18 8.53
C GLU A 131 19.15 -19.43 7.55
N LEU A 132 17.97 -18.84 7.80
CA LEU A 132 16.85 -18.94 6.87
C LEU A 132 17.14 -18.19 5.57
N SER A 133 17.73 -17.01 5.63
CA SER A 133 18.11 -16.24 4.44
C SER A 133 19.10 -17.01 3.55
N LYS A 134 20.09 -17.66 4.14
CA LYS A 134 21.03 -18.55 3.42
C LYS A 134 20.32 -19.77 2.84
N ALA A 135 19.46 -20.42 3.61
CA ALA A 135 18.72 -21.61 3.16
C ALA A 135 17.81 -21.30 1.97
N LEU A 136 17.16 -20.14 1.96
CA LEU A 136 16.38 -19.66 0.83
C LEU A 136 17.29 -19.35 -0.38
N ALA A 137 18.42 -18.70 -0.16
CA ALA A 137 19.37 -18.36 -1.22
C ALA A 137 19.99 -19.63 -1.88
N ASP A 138 20.23 -20.68 -1.12
CA ASP A 138 20.75 -21.95 -1.62
C ASP A 138 19.82 -22.64 -2.63
N LEU A 139 18.55 -22.29 -2.64
CA LEU A 139 17.57 -22.81 -3.61
C LEU A 139 17.73 -22.21 -5.01
N ALA A 140 18.38 -21.06 -5.16
CA ALA A 140 18.30 -20.27 -6.37
C ALA A 140 19.64 -19.62 -6.76
N ASP A 141 19.65 -19.04 -7.95
CA ASP A 141 20.79 -18.31 -8.53
C ASP A 141 20.51 -16.78 -8.56
N ILE A 142 19.25 -16.40 -8.56
CA ILE A 142 18.78 -15.00 -8.63
C ILE A 142 17.61 -14.81 -7.66
N PHE A 143 17.54 -13.66 -7.01
CA PHE A 143 16.39 -13.24 -6.22
C PHE A 143 15.62 -12.13 -6.94
N VAL A 144 14.30 -12.27 -6.99
CA VAL A 144 13.38 -11.26 -7.50
C VAL A 144 12.40 -10.85 -6.40
N ASN A 145 12.32 -9.57 -6.09
CA ASN A 145 11.28 -9.04 -5.22
C ASN A 145 10.12 -8.46 -6.07
N ASP A 146 8.96 -9.08 -5.96
CA ASP A 146 7.73 -8.63 -6.61
C ASP A 146 6.60 -8.34 -5.59
N ALA A 147 6.95 -8.24 -4.31
CA ALA A 147 6.05 -8.02 -3.19
C ALA A 147 6.23 -6.63 -2.57
N PHE A 148 5.71 -5.60 -3.23
CA PHE A 148 5.82 -4.22 -2.73
C PHE A 148 5.15 -4.04 -1.37
N GLY A 149 4.00 -4.68 -1.13
CA GLY A 149 3.27 -4.59 0.13
C GLY A 149 4.04 -5.03 1.39
N THR A 150 5.09 -5.83 1.22
CA THR A 150 5.97 -6.27 2.31
C THR A 150 7.37 -5.66 2.27
N ALA A 151 7.64 -4.80 1.29
CA ALA A 151 8.97 -4.23 1.06
C ALA A 151 9.47 -3.31 2.19
N HIS A 152 8.56 -2.80 3.03
CA HIS A 152 8.88 -2.00 4.20
C HIS A 152 9.43 -2.82 5.39
N ARG A 153 9.43 -4.15 5.29
CA ARG A 153 9.87 -5.06 6.35
C ARG A 153 11.14 -5.81 5.95
N ALA A 154 12.17 -5.72 6.78
CA ALA A 154 13.38 -6.50 6.62
C ALA A 154 13.13 -7.94 7.13
N HIS A 155 12.50 -8.77 6.31
CA HIS A 155 12.33 -10.20 6.55
C HIS A 155 13.32 -11.01 5.72
N SER A 156 13.54 -12.30 6.08
CA SER A 156 14.47 -13.15 5.34
C SER A 156 14.10 -13.27 3.86
N SER A 157 12.82 -13.48 3.53
CA SER A 157 12.35 -13.63 2.14
C SER A 157 12.16 -12.31 1.39
N THR A 158 12.23 -11.16 2.04
CA THR A 158 12.04 -9.84 1.41
C THR A 158 13.33 -9.06 1.26
N ALA A 159 14.27 -9.22 2.17
CA ALA A 159 15.52 -8.47 2.18
C ALA A 159 16.75 -9.36 2.44
N GLY A 160 16.74 -10.22 3.46
CA GLY A 160 17.91 -10.99 3.87
C GLY A 160 18.50 -11.89 2.79
N VAL A 161 17.66 -12.49 1.96
CA VAL A 161 18.10 -13.35 0.85
C VAL A 161 18.95 -12.58 -0.18
N ALA A 162 18.74 -11.29 -0.31
CA ALA A 162 19.49 -10.43 -1.24
C ALA A 162 20.96 -10.22 -0.82
N ASP A 163 21.33 -10.56 0.41
CA ASP A 163 22.73 -10.55 0.85
C ASP A 163 23.56 -11.68 0.20
N TYR A 164 22.90 -12.69 -0.36
CA TYR A 164 23.53 -13.91 -0.89
C TYR A 164 23.30 -14.14 -2.38
N LEU A 165 22.39 -13.42 -3.02
CA LEU A 165 22.04 -13.55 -4.43
C LEU A 165 21.98 -12.20 -5.11
N PRO A 166 22.27 -12.14 -6.43
CA PRO A 166 21.89 -10.97 -7.23
C PRO A 166 20.40 -10.74 -7.10
N ALA A 167 20.00 -9.50 -6.80
CA ALA A 167 18.62 -9.15 -6.48
C ALA A 167 18.10 -8.06 -7.42
N VAL A 168 16.95 -8.30 -8.04
CA VAL A 168 16.28 -7.36 -8.95
C VAL A 168 14.80 -7.27 -8.65
N SER A 169 14.11 -6.27 -9.20
CA SER A 169 12.67 -6.13 -9.05
C SER A 169 11.88 -6.96 -10.07
N GLY A 170 10.73 -7.47 -9.68
CA GLY A 170 9.69 -7.87 -10.61
C GLY A 170 8.92 -6.65 -11.15
N TYR A 171 8.01 -6.89 -12.07
CA TYR A 171 7.24 -5.81 -12.72
C TYR A 171 6.34 -5.02 -11.76
N LEU A 172 5.74 -5.69 -10.77
CA LEU A 172 4.89 -5.03 -9.78
C LEU A 172 5.70 -4.03 -8.95
N VAL A 173 6.82 -4.46 -8.40
CA VAL A 173 7.73 -3.59 -7.64
C VAL A 173 8.31 -2.49 -8.52
N GLN A 174 8.73 -2.81 -9.74
CA GLN A 174 9.25 -1.83 -10.70
C GLN A 174 8.24 -0.72 -10.97
N LYS A 175 6.98 -1.07 -11.21
CA LYS A 175 5.91 -0.10 -11.46
C LYS A 175 5.68 0.80 -10.24
N GLU A 176 5.59 0.22 -9.05
CA GLU A 176 5.40 0.97 -7.79
C GLU A 176 6.54 1.97 -7.56
N VAL A 177 7.78 1.49 -7.64
CA VAL A 177 8.98 2.31 -7.37
C VAL A 177 9.16 3.40 -8.44
N SER A 178 8.93 3.09 -9.71
CA SER A 178 9.10 4.07 -10.78
C SER A 178 8.05 5.19 -10.71
N ILE A 179 6.79 4.86 -10.47
CA ILE A 179 5.71 5.86 -10.41
C ILE A 179 5.81 6.70 -9.13
N MET A 180 5.87 6.05 -7.97
CA MET A 180 5.92 6.76 -6.69
C MET A 180 7.27 7.47 -6.50
N GLY A 181 8.36 6.86 -6.92
CA GLY A 181 9.69 7.44 -6.84
C GLY A 181 9.81 8.72 -7.68
N LYS A 182 9.30 8.70 -8.91
CA LYS A 182 9.25 9.90 -9.76
C LYS A 182 8.41 11.00 -9.14
N ALA A 183 7.22 10.64 -8.63
CA ALA A 183 6.32 11.60 -7.99
C ALA A 183 6.95 12.29 -6.77
N LEU A 184 7.76 11.58 -5.99
CA LEU A 184 8.40 12.15 -4.80
C LEU A 184 9.73 12.86 -5.08
N ALA A 185 10.51 12.36 -6.05
CA ALA A 185 11.83 12.91 -6.34
C ALA A 185 11.80 14.10 -7.30
N ASN A 186 10.96 14.02 -8.33
CA ASN A 186 10.86 15.07 -9.37
C ASN A 186 9.44 15.15 -9.92
N PRO A 187 8.47 15.62 -9.10
CA PRO A 187 7.07 15.71 -9.50
C PRO A 187 6.86 16.74 -10.60
N GLU A 188 5.93 16.45 -11.51
CA GLU A 188 5.36 17.48 -12.37
C GLU A 188 4.46 18.39 -11.52
N ARG A 189 4.66 19.70 -11.60
CA ARG A 189 3.96 20.67 -10.75
C ARG A 189 2.81 21.37 -11.49
N PRO A 190 1.75 21.78 -10.79
CA PRO A 190 1.55 21.71 -9.33
C PRO A 190 1.44 20.30 -8.78
N PHE A 191 2.10 20.05 -7.64
CA PHE A 191 2.04 18.79 -6.91
C PHE A 191 1.10 18.93 -5.70
N VAL A 192 0.02 18.18 -5.68
CA VAL A 192 -0.99 18.17 -4.62
C VAL A 192 -0.96 16.83 -3.90
N ALA A 193 -0.89 16.85 -2.59
CA ALA A 193 -1.10 15.68 -1.76
C ALA A 193 -2.40 15.79 -0.96
N ILE A 194 -3.12 14.68 -0.85
CA ILE A 194 -4.36 14.56 -0.09
C ILE A 194 -4.16 13.49 0.97
N LEU A 195 -4.29 13.88 2.22
CA LEU A 195 -4.21 12.98 3.36
C LEU A 195 -5.54 12.97 4.11
N GLY A 196 -6.00 11.78 4.43
CA GLY A 196 -7.17 11.53 5.23
C GLY A 196 -6.95 10.37 6.19
N GLY A 197 -8.02 9.83 6.71
CA GLY A 197 -8.00 8.75 7.70
C GLY A 197 -8.38 9.23 9.09
N ALA A 198 -8.40 8.31 10.07
CA ALA A 198 -8.98 8.55 11.36
C ALA A 198 -8.07 9.40 12.29
N LYS A 199 -6.76 9.15 12.28
CA LYS A 199 -5.85 9.70 13.30
C LYS A 199 -4.67 10.43 12.69
N VAL A 200 -4.39 11.63 13.18
CA VAL A 200 -3.20 12.40 12.80
C VAL A 200 -1.90 11.69 13.19
N ALA A 201 -1.89 10.98 14.32
CA ALA A 201 -0.73 10.25 14.80
C ALA A 201 -0.19 9.22 13.79
N ASP A 202 -1.06 8.63 12.98
CA ASP A 202 -0.68 7.65 11.96
C ASP A 202 0.00 8.28 10.73
N LYS A 203 -0.04 9.61 10.61
CA LYS A 203 0.41 10.36 9.43
C LYS A 203 1.47 11.43 9.74
N LEU A 204 2.04 11.46 10.95
CA LEU A 204 2.97 12.52 11.38
C LEU A 204 4.14 12.71 10.41
N ASN A 205 4.84 11.64 10.12
CA ASN A 205 6.01 11.68 9.24
C ASN A 205 5.65 11.97 7.79
N VAL A 206 4.49 11.46 7.36
CA VAL A 206 3.97 11.71 6.01
C VAL A 206 3.69 13.19 5.81
N ILE A 207 2.99 13.81 6.76
CA ILE A 207 2.69 15.26 6.72
C ILE A 207 4.00 16.05 6.65
N ASN A 208 4.91 15.77 7.57
CA ASN A 208 6.19 16.46 7.66
C ASN A 208 7.03 16.33 6.38
N ASN A 209 7.11 15.12 5.81
CA ASN A 209 7.85 14.88 4.58
C ASN A 209 7.19 15.53 3.35
N LEU A 210 5.87 15.43 3.22
CA LEU A 210 5.14 16.02 2.08
C LEU A 210 5.18 17.54 2.08
N LEU A 211 5.19 18.19 3.24
CA LEU A 211 5.37 19.66 3.31
C LEU A 211 6.70 20.15 2.72
N GLU A 212 7.70 19.30 2.64
CA GLU A 212 8.97 19.60 1.96
C GLU A 212 8.86 19.52 0.42
N LYS A 213 7.82 18.92 -0.11
CA LYS A 213 7.76 18.48 -1.52
C LYS A 213 6.59 19.07 -2.31
N VAL A 214 5.44 19.29 -1.67
CA VAL A 214 4.19 19.64 -2.35
C VAL A 214 4.00 21.15 -2.49
N ASP A 215 3.18 21.54 -3.47
CA ASP A 215 2.68 22.91 -3.61
C ASP A 215 1.41 23.12 -2.76
N THR A 216 0.59 22.07 -2.64
CA THR A 216 -0.63 22.08 -1.83
C THR A 216 -0.74 20.76 -1.06
N LEU A 217 -1.07 20.86 0.22
CA LEU A 217 -1.40 19.72 1.08
C LEU A 217 -2.86 19.86 1.55
N ILE A 218 -3.65 18.84 1.26
CA ILE A 218 -5.06 18.74 1.65
C ILE A 218 -5.18 17.76 2.80
N ILE A 219 -5.83 18.17 3.88
CA ILE A 219 -6.09 17.35 5.07
C ILE A 219 -7.60 17.14 5.22
N GLY A 220 -8.03 15.89 5.24
CA GLY A 220 -9.43 15.51 5.50
C GLY A 220 -9.52 14.35 6.49
N GLY A 221 -10.68 13.74 6.58
CA GLY A 221 -10.94 12.63 7.49
C GLY A 221 -10.94 13.04 8.96
N GLY A 222 -10.94 12.05 9.84
CA GLY A 222 -10.96 12.28 11.30
C GLY A 222 -9.76 13.06 11.82
N MET A 223 -8.61 12.94 11.16
CA MET A 223 -7.41 13.68 11.53
C MET A 223 -7.56 15.21 11.41
N ALA A 224 -8.47 15.69 10.59
CA ALA A 224 -8.72 17.12 10.39
C ALA A 224 -9.25 17.80 11.65
N TYR A 225 -9.93 17.09 12.53
CA TYR A 225 -10.46 17.67 13.77
C TYR A 225 -9.37 18.05 14.77
N THR A 226 -8.24 17.36 14.78
CA THR A 226 -7.08 17.77 15.58
C THR A 226 -6.49 19.08 15.03
N PHE A 227 -6.47 19.28 13.72
CA PHE A 227 -6.10 20.58 13.11
C PHE A 227 -7.11 21.67 13.45
N ALA A 228 -8.41 21.36 13.46
CA ALA A 228 -9.45 22.33 13.88
C ALA A 228 -9.27 22.75 15.33
N ALA A 229 -8.99 21.81 16.24
CA ALA A 229 -8.67 22.09 17.63
C ALA A 229 -7.39 22.95 17.77
N ALA A 230 -6.40 22.72 16.92
CA ALA A 230 -5.18 23.53 16.88
C ALA A 230 -5.46 25.00 16.46
N LYS A 231 -6.52 25.23 15.72
CA LYS A 231 -7.02 26.60 15.43
C LYS A 231 -7.86 27.22 16.55
N GLY A 232 -8.09 26.47 17.64
CA GLY A 232 -8.89 26.92 18.78
C GLY A 232 -10.38 26.58 18.68
N TYR A 233 -10.79 25.76 17.71
CA TYR A 233 -12.18 25.37 17.56
C TYR A 233 -12.52 24.19 18.47
N THR A 234 -13.79 24.13 18.91
CA THR A 234 -14.34 22.96 19.60
C THR A 234 -14.91 21.99 18.57
N VAL A 235 -14.66 20.70 18.78
CA VAL A 235 -14.99 19.66 17.78
C VAL A 235 -16.05 18.66 18.27
N GLY A 236 -16.73 18.98 19.37
CA GLY A 236 -17.76 18.09 19.95
C GLY A 236 -17.17 16.71 20.30
N ASN A 237 -17.88 15.66 19.90
CA ASN A 237 -17.47 14.26 20.11
C ASN A 237 -16.61 13.71 18.95
N SER A 238 -16.16 14.56 18.03
CA SER A 238 -15.30 14.15 16.91
C SER A 238 -14.00 13.55 17.39
N LEU A 239 -13.38 12.70 16.56
CA LEU A 239 -12.05 12.17 16.83
C LEU A 239 -11.07 13.32 17.09
N LEU A 240 -10.36 13.24 18.20
CA LEU A 240 -9.40 14.25 18.62
C LEU A 240 -8.21 13.59 19.28
N ASP A 241 -7.02 13.91 18.82
CA ASP A 241 -5.76 13.55 19.47
C ASP A 241 -5.18 14.81 20.16
N GLU A 242 -5.56 15.02 21.42
CA GLU A 242 -5.13 16.18 22.19
C GLU A 242 -3.61 16.27 22.31
N SER A 243 -2.92 15.12 22.32
CA SER A 243 -1.46 15.08 22.41
C SER A 243 -0.76 15.59 21.14
N LYS A 244 -1.50 15.76 20.03
CA LYS A 244 -0.99 16.18 18.72
C LYS A 244 -1.41 17.59 18.31
N ILE A 245 -2.13 18.31 19.15
CA ILE A 245 -2.54 19.70 18.86
C ILE A 245 -1.33 20.59 18.59
N ASP A 246 -0.30 20.51 19.44
CA ASP A 246 0.92 21.31 19.24
C ASP A 246 1.66 20.92 17.95
N TYR A 247 1.70 19.62 17.62
CA TYR A 247 2.24 19.16 16.35
C TYR A 247 1.47 19.76 15.15
N CYS A 248 0.14 19.78 15.21
CA CYS A 248 -0.67 20.38 14.14
C CYS A 248 -0.39 21.89 13.98
N LYS A 249 -0.20 22.62 15.09
CA LYS A 249 0.24 24.03 15.07
C LYS A 249 1.60 24.20 14.39
N GLU A 250 2.55 23.32 14.71
CA GLU A 250 3.87 23.28 14.08
C GLU A 250 3.77 23.05 12.56
N MET A 251 2.94 22.10 12.14
CA MET A 251 2.76 21.80 10.70
C MET A 251 2.09 22.92 9.95
N MET A 252 1.12 23.61 10.55
CA MET A 252 0.52 24.82 9.96
C MET A 252 1.56 25.93 9.80
N ALA A 253 2.40 26.18 10.79
CA ALA A 253 3.49 27.15 10.73
C ALA A 253 4.56 26.76 9.69
N LYS A 254 4.90 25.48 9.60
CA LYS A 254 5.83 24.96 8.61
C LYS A 254 5.31 25.14 7.19
N ALA A 255 4.03 24.86 6.95
CA ALA A 255 3.40 25.05 5.66
C ALA A 255 3.49 26.53 5.22
N GLU A 256 3.16 27.47 6.11
CA GLU A 256 3.27 28.91 5.86
C GLU A 256 4.71 29.31 5.55
N ALA A 257 5.68 28.88 6.36
CA ALA A 257 7.08 29.21 6.17
C ALA A 257 7.66 28.69 4.84
N LYS A 258 7.14 27.57 4.35
CA LYS A 258 7.55 26.95 3.09
C LYS A 258 6.74 27.41 1.87
N GLY A 259 5.74 28.24 2.07
CA GLY A 259 4.85 28.67 1.00
C GLY A 259 3.95 27.55 0.46
N VAL A 260 3.73 26.49 1.25
CA VAL A 260 2.82 25.40 0.91
C VAL A 260 1.40 25.79 1.28
N LYS A 261 0.47 25.64 0.34
CA LYS A 261 -0.94 25.86 0.59
C LYS A 261 -1.53 24.70 1.36
N LEU A 262 -1.79 24.88 2.64
CA LEU A 262 -2.43 23.89 3.50
C LEU A 262 -3.94 24.10 3.49
N LEU A 263 -4.70 23.16 2.92
CA LEU A 263 -6.14 23.21 2.86
C LEU A 263 -6.75 22.30 3.93
N LEU A 264 -7.50 22.91 4.83
CA LEU A 264 -8.22 22.26 5.91
C LEU A 264 -9.74 22.41 5.67
N PRO A 265 -10.57 21.49 6.21
CA PRO A 265 -12.01 21.61 6.10
C PRO A 265 -12.54 22.93 6.67
N ILE A 266 -13.52 23.53 6.00
CA ILE A 266 -14.26 24.70 6.46
C ILE A 266 -15.67 24.35 6.91
N ASP A 267 -16.16 23.18 6.52
CA ASP A 267 -17.43 22.61 6.94
C ASP A 267 -17.27 21.08 7.09
N CYS A 268 -18.18 20.46 7.79
CA CYS A 268 -18.22 19.01 7.97
C CYS A 268 -19.65 18.50 8.12
N VAL A 269 -19.80 17.23 7.82
CA VAL A 269 -21.04 16.48 8.03
C VAL A 269 -20.97 15.85 9.42
N VAL A 270 -21.94 16.15 10.27
CA VAL A 270 -21.99 15.68 11.66
C VAL A 270 -23.22 14.82 11.92
N ALA A 271 -23.10 13.91 12.88
CA ALA A 271 -24.17 13.05 13.38
C ALA A 271 -24.12 12.97 14.90
N ASP A 272 -25.18 12.44 15.51
CA ASP A 272 -25.24 12.21 16.96
C ASP A 272 -24.29 11.10 17.44
N GLY A 273 -23.89 10.21 16.55
CA GLY A 273 -22.93 9.13 16.82
C GLY A 273 -22.53 8.37 15.58
N PHE A 274 -21.49 7.55 15.73
CA PHE A 274 -20.98 6.72 14.66
C PHE A 274 -22.03 5.66 14.25
N PRO A 275 -22.27 5.45 12.94
CA PRO A 275 -23.27 4.50 12.49
C PRO A 275 -22.93 3.06 12.88
N SER A 276 -23.95 2.33 13.37
CA SER A 276 -23.84 0.91 13.72
C SER A 276 -25.08 0.16 13.24
N PRO A 277 -24.95 -0.75 12.24
CA PRO A 277 -23.72 -1.08 11.52
C PRO A 277 -23.15 0.10 10.74
N ILE A 278 -21.88 0.00 10.31
CA ILE A 278 -21.17 1.11 9.67
C ILE A 278 -21.86 1.64 8.41
N ASP A 279 -22.53 0.78 7.67
CA ASP A 279 -23.31 1.07 6.45
C ASP A 279 -24.80 1.35 6.73
N GLY A 280 -25.17 1.38 8.02
CA GLY A 280 -26.55 1.58 8.47
C GLY A 280 -27.04 3.03 8.29
N PRO A 281 -28.36 3.26 8.47
CA PRO A 281 -28.93 4.59 8.37
C PRO A 281 -28.36 5.53 9.44
N VAL A 282 -28.07 6.77 9.04
CA VAL A 282 -27.57 7.82 9.92
C VAL A 282 -28.20 9.16 9.53
N GLU A 283 -28.70 9.89 10.51
CA GLU A 283 -29.16 11.26 10.33
C GLU A 283 -28.00 12.22 10.46
N VAL A 284 -27.86 13.12 9.48
CA VAL A 284 -26.74 14.04 9.40
C VAL A 284 -27.17 15.47 9.13
N GLU A 285 -26.32 16.40 9.53
CA GLU A 285 -26.40 17.81 9.12
C GLU A 285 -25.00 18.31 8.75
N THR A 286 -24.94 19.32 7.91
CA THR A 286 -23.68 19.98 7.57
C THR A 286 -23.56 21.26 8.39
N VAL A 287 -22.43 21.43 9.05
CA VAL A 287 -22.11 22.59 9.90
C VAL A 287 -20.77 23.19 9.52
N ALA A 288 -20.55 24.47 9.84
CA ALA A 288 -19.23 25.05 9.74
C ALA A 288 -18.27 24.35 10.71
N ILE A 289 -16.99 24.25 10.34
CA ILE A 289 -15.98 23.56 11.13
C ILE A 289 -15.77 24.15 12.53
N ASP A 290 -16.05 25.43 12.71
CA ASP A 290 -15.99 26.16 13.98
C ASP A 290 -17.32 26.17 14.76
N ALA A 291 -18.32 25.45 14.28
CA ALA A 291 -19.67 25.41 14.84
C ALA A 291 -20.19 23.98 15.06
N ILE A 292 -19.32 23.02 15.32
CA ILE A 292 -19.70 21.64 15.61
C ILE A 292 -20.42 21.60 16.97
N PRO A 293 -21.68 21.11 17.03
CA PRO A 293 -22.40 20.96 18.28
C PRO A 293 -21.67 20.03 19.28
N ALA A 294 -21.72 20.35 20.56
CA ALA A 294 -20.99 19.64 21.62
C ALA A 294 -21.36 18.13 21.72
N ASN A 295 -22.58 17.78 21.31
CA ASN A 295 -23.11 16.42 21.36
C ASN A 295 -22.99 15.66 20.03
N LYS A 296 -22.36 16.24 19.01
CA LYS A 296 -22.20 15.64 17.68
C LYS A 296 -20.76 15.38 17.33
N GLU A 297 -20.56 14.49 16.38
CA GLU A 297 -19.24 14.18 15.83
C GLU A 297 -19.21 14.35 14.30
N GLY A 298 -18.10 14.82 13.78
CA GLY A 298 -17.85 14.94 12.35
C GLY A 298 -17.47 13.59 11.74
N LEU A 299 -18.10 13.25 10.61
CA LEU A 299 -17.95 11.94 9.96
C LEU A 299 -17.64 12.04 8.47
N ASP A 300 -17.67 13.25 7.89
CA ASP A 300 -17.26 13.53 6.51
C ASP A 300 -16.96 15.02 6.35
N ILE A 301 -16.27 15.38 5.28
CA ILE A 301 -16.16 16.79 4.88
C ILE A 301 -17.47 17.29 4.29
N GLY A 302 -17.75 18.58 4.42
CA GLY A 302 -18.92 19.21 3.84
C GLY A 302 -18.75 19.54 2.35
N GLU A 303 -19.83 19.97 1.72
CA GLU A 303 -19.87 20.29 0.28
C GLU A 303 -18.94 21.47 -0.08
N LYS A 304 -18.86 22.48 0.77
CA LYS A 304 -17.99 23.63 0.54
C LYS A 304 -16.51 23.24 0.59
N THR A 305 -16.15 22.39 1.55
CA THR A 305 -14.81 21.83 1.65
C THR A 305 -14.48 20.97 0.43
N ALA A 306 -15.38 20.09 0.02
CA ALA A 306 -15.21 19.24 -1.14
C ALA A 306 -14.96 20.04 -2.43
N ALA A 307 -15.68 21.15 -2.60
CA ALA A 307 -15.51 22.05 -3.75
C ALA A 307 -14.12 22.70 -3.76
N ILE A 308 -13.64 23.17 -2.61
CA ILE A 308 -12.31 23.78 -2.48
C ILE A 308 -11.22 22.74 -2.76
N PHE A 309 -11.35 21.54 -2.23
CA PHE A 309 -10.39 20.45 -2.44
C PHE A 309 -10.36 20.01 -3.90
N ALA A 310 -11.52 19.86 -4.53
CA ALA A 310 -11.64 19.51 -5.93
C ALA A 310 -11.00 20.56 -6.85
N ASP A 311 -11.19 21.85 -6.54
CA ASP A 311 -10.57 22.94 -7.30
C ASP A 311 -9.04 22.92 -7.23
N ALA A 312 -8.48 22.57 -6.08
CA ALA A 312 -7.03 22.43 -5.92
C ALA A 312 -6.47 21.26 -6.76
N VAL A 313 -7.23 20.18 -6.91
CA VAL A 313 -6.85 19.01 -7.73
C VAL A 313 -6.97 19.28 -9.22
N LYS A 314 -7.94 20.08 -9.65
CA LYS A 314 -8.27 20.34 -11.05
C LYS A 314 -7.07 20.81 -11.89
N ASN A 315 -6.23 21.65 -11.34
CA ASN A 315 -5.08 22.22 -12.05
C ASN A 315 -3.75 21.52 -11.71
N ALA A 316 -3.79 20.46 -10.91
CA ALA A 316 -2.60 19.69 -10.55
C ALA A 316 -2.02 18.92 -11.74
N LYS A 317 -0.72 18.65 -11.70
CA LYS A 317 -0.02 17.75 -12.64
C LYS A 317 0.37 16.43 -11.98
N THR A 318 0.54 16.44 -10.67
CA THR A 318 0.78 15.25 -9.85
C THR A 318 -0.12 15.30 -8.62
N VAL A 319 -0.84 14.23 -8.34
CA VAL A 319 -1.68 14.08 -7.15
C VAL A 319 -1.36 12.77 -6.47
N VAL A 320 -1.09 12.83 -5.16
CA VAL A 320 -0.96 11.66 -4.30
C VAL A 320 -2.06 11.71 -3.25
N TRP A 321 -2.80 10.63 -3.11
CA TRP A 321 -3.90 10.52 -2.15
C TRP A 321 -3.73 9.31 -1.24
N ASN A 322 -3.79 9.53 0.07
CA ASN A 322 -3.75 8.48 1.10
C ASN A 322 -4.72 8.80 2.24
N GLY A 323 -5.76 7.99 2.37
CA GLY A 323 -6.78 8.07 3.41
C GLY A 323 -8.09 8.74 2.97
N PRO A 324 -9.24 8.16 3.32
CA PRO A 324 -10.55 8.69 2.95
C PRO A 324 -10.87 10.00 3.69
N MET A 325 -11.83 10.76 3.14
CA MET A 325 -12.29 12.04 3.70
C MET A 325 -13.35 11.88 4.79
N GLY A 326 -13.96 10.73 4.88
CA GLY A 326 -15.03 10.41 5.83
C GLY A 326 -15.27 8.91 5.94
N VAL A 327 -16.37 8.53 6.54
CA VAL A 327 -16.80 7.13 6.71
C VAL A 327 -17.39 6.63 5.39
N PHE A 328 -16.54 6.37 4.40
CA PHE A 328 -16.94 6.07 3.01
C PHE A 328 -17.71 4.77 2.85
N GLU A 329 -17.64 3.86 3.83
CA GLU A 329 -18.42 2.63 3.87
C GLU A 329 -19.92 2.90 4.04
N ASN A 330 -20.26 4.09 4.54
CA ASN A 330 -21.64 4.55 4.68
C ASN A 330 -22.04 5.43 3.50
N PRO A 331 -23.09 5.10 2.74
CA PRO A 331 -23.49 5.88 1.56
C PRO A 331 -23.79 7.36 1.86
N THR A 332 -24.31 7.67 3.04
CA THR A 332 -24.60 9.04 3.45
C THR A 332 -23.33 9.83 3.77
N LEU A 333 -22.28 9.16 4.22
CA LEU A 333 -21.01 9.74 4.67
C LEU A 333 -19.88 9.57 3.65
N ALA A 334 -20.19 9.06 2.46
CA ALA A 334 -19.22 8.84 1.39
C ALA A 334 -19.03 10.01 0.44
N LYS A 335 -19.85 11.03 0.52
CA LYS A 335 -19.91 12.13 -0.47
C LYS A 335 -18.58 12.87 -0.60
N GLY A 336 -17.90 13.13 0.50
CA GLY A 336 -16.59 13.78 0.47
C GLY A 336 -15.52 12.94 -0.21
N THR A 337 -15.47 11.65 0.08
CA THR A 337 -14.54 10.70 -0.55
C THR A 337 -14.85 10.53 -2.04
N ILE A 338 -16.13 10.45 -2.40
CA ILE A 338 -16.58 10.42 -3.81
C ILE A 338 -16.12 11.68 -4.54
N ALA A 339 -16.28 12.85 -3.94
CA ALA A 339 -15.86 14.11 -4.55
C ALA A 339 -14.34 14.13 -4.83
N MET A 340 -13.52 13.59 -3.93
CA MET A 340 -12.08 13.49 -4.15
C MET A 340 -11.74 12.49 -5.26
N ALA A 341 -12.34 11.31 -5.25
CA ALA A 341 -12.16 10.32 -6.30
C ALA A 341 -12.58 10.85 -7.68
N GLN A 342 -13.70 11.56 -7.75
CA GLN A 342 -14.18 12.21 -8.96
C GLN A 342 -13.20 13.29 -9.45
N ALA A 343 -12.69 14.11 -8.54
CA ALA A 343 -11.73 15.16 -8.88
C ALA A 343 -10.43 14.56 -9.47
N LEU A 344 -9.93 13.49 -8.88
CA LEU A 344 -8.77 12.77 -9.44
C LEU A 344 -9.08 12.17 -10.81
N ALA A 345 -10.23 11.52 -10.94
CA ALA A 345 -10.68 10.89 -12.19
C ALA A 345 -10.85 11.88 -13.34
N ASP A 346 -11.30 13.09 -13.05
CA ASP A 346 -11.52 14.14 -14.04
C ASP A 346 -10.25 14.98 -14.33
N SER A 347 -9.19 14.77 -13.56
CA SER A 347 -7.92 15.48 -13.71
C SER A 347 -7.05 14.85 -14.81
N ASP A 348 -6.27 15.68 -15.51
CA ASP A 348 -5.21 15.25 -16.43
C ASP A 348 -3.88 14.95 -15.70
N ALA A 349 -3.87 14.99 -14.38
CA ALA A 349 -2.71 14.75 -13.55
C ALA A 349 -2.30 13.27 -13.53
N ILE A 350 -1.04 13.02 -13.20
CA ILE A 350 -0.61 11.71 -12.73
C ILE A 350 -1.20 11.52 -11.32
N THR A 351 -2.14 10.60 -11.20
CA THR A 351 -2.88 10.35 -9.95
C THR A 351 -2.44 9.04 -9.33
N ILE A 352 -2.00 9.12 -8.07
CA ILE A 352 -1.50 7.99 -7.29
C ILE A 352 -2.33 7.87 -6.01
N VAL A 353 -2.93 6.71 -5.81
CA VAL A 353 -3.68 6.39 -4.60
C VAL A 353 -2.92 5.33 -3.81
N GLY A 354 -2.62 5.61 -2.56
CA GLY A 354 -1.95 4.70 -1.65
C GLY A 354 -2.78 4.45 -0.38
N GLY A 355 -2.53 3.29 0.24
CA GLY A 355 -3.26 2.86 1.43
C GLY A 355 -4.50 2.01 1.12
N GLY A 356 -4.77 1.05 2.02
CA GLY A 356 -5.84 0.07 1.82
C GLY A 356 -7.22 0.68 1.71
N ASP A 357 -7.54 1.64 2.59
CA ASP A 357 -8.87 2.28 2.62
C ASP A 357 -9.11 3.15 1.40
N SER A 358 -8.11 3.91 0.94
CA SER A 358 -8.22 4.74 -0.25
C SER A 358 -8.37 3.90 -1.52
N ALA A 359 -7.59 2.81 -1.63
CA ALA A 359 -7.70 1.86 -2.73
C ALA A 359 -9.08 1.21 -2.75
N ALA A 360 -9.55 0.74 -1.59
CA ALA A 360 -10.88 0.17 -1.44
C ALA A 360 -11.99 1.17 -1.79
N ALA A 361 -11.85 2.43 -1.37
CA ALA A 361 -12.79 3.48 -1.71
C ALA A 361 -12.85 3.70 -3.24
N CYS A 362 -11.71 3.81 -3.91
CA CYS A 362 -11.68 3.96 -5.38
C CYS A 362 -12.34 2.78 -6.10
N GLU A 363 -12.11 1.56 -5.64
CA GLU A 363 -12.71 0.35 -6.22
C GLU A 363 -14.22 0.29 -5.98
N GLN A 364 -14.65 0.46 -4.73
CA GLN A 364 -16.07 0.40 -4.34
C GLN A 364 -16.91 1.49 -5.00
N LEU A 365 -16.33 2.66 -5.16
CA LEU A 365 -17.00 3.82 -5.76
C LEU A 365 -16.88 3.87 -7.29
N GLY A 366 -16.19 2.90 -7.91
CA GLY A 366 -16.13 2.75 -9.37
C GLY A 366 -15.14 3.68 -10.08
N PHE A 367 -14.13 4.21 -9.40
CA PHE A 367 -13.14 5.14 -9.99
C PHE A 367 -11.79 4.50 -10.31
N ALA A 368 -11.57 3.23 -9.96
CA ALA A 368 -10.27 2.59 -10.06
C ALA A 368 -9.61 2.68 -11.44
N ASP A 369 -10.39 2.47 -12.51
CA ASP A 369 -9.90 2.49 -13.89
C ASP A 369 -9.51 3.89 -14.39
N ARG A 370 -9.90 4.94 -13.68
CA ARG A 370 -9.63 6.33 -14.01
C ARG A 370 -8.50 6.95 -13.18
N ILE A 371 -7.87 6.16 -12.32
CA ILE A 371 -6.70 6.54 -11.51
C ILE A 371 -5.45 5.99 -12.20
N THR A 372 -4.41 6.80 -12.33
CA THR A 372 -3.17 6.40 -13.01
C THR A 372 -2.52 5.20 -12.33
N HIS A 373 -2.45 5.21 -11.00
CA HIS A 373 -1.87 4.13 -10.22
C HIS A 373 -2.52 4.00 -8.85
N ILE A 374 -3.02 2.81 -8.56
CA ILE A 374 -3.47 2.43 -7.21
C ILE A 374 -2.41 1.50 -6.64
N SER A 375 -1.70 1.96 -5.60
CA SER A 375 -0.65 1.18 -4.98
C SER A 375 -1.21 -0.04 -4.24
N THR A 376 -0.58 -1.17 -4.43
CA THR A 376 -0.88 -2.40 -3.70
C THR A 376 -0.18 -2.44 -2.33
N GLY A 377 0.61 -1.42 -2.02
CA GLY A 377 1.58 -1.43 -0.94
C GLY A 377 1.05 -1.30 0.47
N GLY A 378 -0.17 -0.80 0.70
CA GLY A 378 -0.68 -0.58 2.04
C GLY A 378 0.30 0.21 2.92
N GLY A 379 0.85 -0.44 3.96
CA GLY A 379 1.85 0.17 4.85
C GLY A 379 3.15 0.56 4.15
N ALA A 380 3.58 -0.20 3.15
CA ALA A 380 4.78 0.15 2.39
C ALA A 380 4.60 1.45 1.60
N SER A 381 3.41 1.69 1.04
CA SER A 381 3.10 2.96 0.37
C SER A 381 3.17 4.14 1.34
N LEU A 382 2.68 3.96 2.56
CA LEU A 382 2.72 4.99 3.59
C LEU A 382 4.16 5.33 3.98
N GLU A 383 4.97 4.31 4.28
CA GLU A 383 6.40 4.50 4.62
C GLU A 383 7.19 5.11 3.45
N PHE A 384 6.83 4.77 2.22
CA PHE A 384 7.42 5.39 1.04
C PHE A 384 7.12 6.90 0.98
N LEU A 385 5.87 7.29 1.28
CA LEU A 385 5.46 8.70 1.38
C LEU A 385 6.11 9.43 2.56
N GLU A 386 6.45 8.72 3.64
CA GLU A 386 7.25 9.25 4.75
C GLU A 386 8.70 9.53 4.36
N GLY A 387 9.14 9.10 3.19
CA GLY A 387 10.52 9.21 2.74
C GLY A 387 11.46 8.18 3.36
N LEU A 388 10.91 7.14 3.98
CA LEU A 388 11.70 6.07 4.58
C LEU A 388 12.28 5.15 3.50
N GLU A 389 13.44 4.61 3.80
CA GLU A 389 14.03 3.56 2.99
C GLU A 389 13.29 2.24 3.23
N LEU A 390 12.82 1.61 2.16
CA LEU A 390 12.17 0.31 2.23
C LEU A 390 13.22 -0.79 2.06
N PRO A 391 13.45 -1.64 3.08
CA PRO A 391 14.50 -2.67 3.02
C PRO A 391 14.38 -3.60 1.81
N GLY A 392 13.16 -4.00 1.45
CA GLY A 392 12.93 -4.87 0.29
C GLY A 392 13.16 -4.22 -1.07
N ILE A 393 13.33 -2.89 -1.10
CA ILE A 393 13.73 -2.15 -2.31
C ILE A 393 15.21 -1.78 -2.25
N ALA A 394 15.68 -1.33 -1.08
CA ALA A 394 17.08 -0.93 -0.90
C ALA A 394 18.07 -2.07 -1.19
N CYS A 395 17.68 -3.32 -0.91
CA CYS A 395 18.50 -4.50 -1.18
C CYS A 395 18.65 -4.86 -2.66
N LEU A 396 17.84 -4.26 -3.55
CA LEU A 396 17.90 -4.51 -4.99
C LEU A 396 19.08 -3.77 -5.63
N GLN A 397 19.63 -4.35 -6.67
CA GLN A 397 20.74 -3.77 -7.42
C GLN A 397 20.30 -2.49 -8.13
N ASP A 398 21.16 -1.48 -8.09
CA ASP A 398 20.99 -0.25 -8.84
C ASP A 398 21.30 -0.46 -10.33
N LYS A 399 20.60 0.30 -11.22
CA LYS A 399 20.94 0.40 -12.65
C LYS A 399 22.21 1.18 -12.86
#